data_77137476afabd8fd9647e2e7ae889294
#
_entry.id   77137476afabd8fd9647e2e7ae889294
#
_cell.length_a   1.000
_cell.length_b   1.000
_cell.length_c   1.000
_cell.angle_alpha   90.00
_cell.angle_beta   90.00
_cell.angle_gamma   90.00
#
_symmetry.space_group_name_H-M   'P 1'
#
loop_
_entity.id
_entity.type
_entity.pdbx_description
1 polymer ?
#
loop_
_entity_poly.entity_id
_entity_poly.type
_entity_poly.pdbx_seq_one_letter_code
_entity_poly.pdbx_strand_id
1 'polypeptide(L)'
;LEERTGKTPAFYTNASSAAEIWEPALTRYPLWIADYGPKEPTSLGYWTQWAGFQYEDNGRVPGIAGAVDLDRFTEGMLLEQGAEMPFLDVRPQDWYAKGVTELFERGLLQGITPDRFGPDRPAQRAAMVTMLYRLAGEPPGSGPTGFSDVPLDAWYGKAVRWAEGIGIARGAAPGEFLPARGVSRQALAVFLYRYGEYSGRDV
;
A
#
# COMPACT_ATOMS: atom_id res chain seq x y z
N LEU A 1 0.69 22.57 -1.38
CA LEU A 1 0.68 21.92 -0.08
C LEU A 1 0.87 20.41 -0.26
N GLU A 2 0.07 19.79 -1.12
CA GLU A 2 0.14 18.38 -1.46
C GLU A 2 1.54 17.93 -1.92
N GLU A 3 2.15 18.66 -2.86
CA GLU A 3 3.52 18.40 -3.35
C GLU A 3 4.60 18.43 -2.25
N ARG A 4 4.36 19.21 -1.17
CA ARG A 4 5.34 19.35 -0.07
C ARG A 4 5.12 18.36 1.06
N THR A 5 3.91 17.85 1.22
CA THR A 5 3.53 17.03 2.38
C THR A 5 3.19 15.60 2.00
N GLY A 6 2.94 15.32 0.71
CA GLY A 6 2.41 14.06 0.21
C GLY A 6 0.98 13.75 0.69
N LYS A 7 0.32 14.72 1.35
CA LYS A 7 -1.04 14.55 1.90
C LYS A 7 -2.04 15.34 1.09
N THR A 8 -3.18 14.76 0.77
CA THR A 8 -4.29 15.44 0.11
C THR A 8 -4.94 16.42 1.09
N PRO A 9 -4.94 17.75 0.82
CA PRO A 9 -5.60 18.71 1.67
C PRO A 9 -7.11 18.64 1.50
N ALA A 10 -7.88 18.86 2.58
CA ALA A 10 -9.29 19.17 2.49
C ALA A 10 -9.48 20.68 2.26
N PHE A 11 -10.53 21.03 1.55
CA PHE A 11 -10.85 22.41 1.24
C PHE A 11 -12.02 22.89 2.12
N TYR A 12 -11.72 23.77 3.09
CA TYR A 12 -12.73 24.34 3.98
C TYR A 12 -13.21 25.70 3.46
N THR A 13 -14.53 25.90 3.35
CA THR A 13 -15.14 27.16 2.96
C THR A 13 -16.61 27.22 3.42
N ASN A 14 -17.25 28.38 3.30
CA ASN A 14 -18.69 28.52 3.49
C ASN A 14 -19.45 28.44 2.16
N ALA A 15 -20.76 28.22 2.24
CA ALA A 15 -21.63 28.07 1.07
C ALA A 15 -21.63 29.27 0.10
N SER A 16 -21.56 30.49 0.61
CA SER A 16 -21.50 31.70 -0.23
C SER A 16 -20.18 31.76 -1.02
N SER A 17 -19.05 31.56 -0.34
CA SER A 17 -17.75 31.59 -0.98
C SER A 17 -17.58 30.42 -1.96
N ALA A 18 -18.17 29.28 -1.67
CA ALA A 18 -18.16 28.13 -2.60
C ALA A 18 -18.83 28.48 -3.93
N ALA A 19 -19.93 29.26 -3.88
CA ALA A 19 -20.67 29.67 -5.06
C ALA A 19 -20.00 30.78 -5.89
N GLU A 20 -19.22 31.68 -5.24
CA GLU A 20 -18.80 32.94 -5.87
C GLU A 20 -17.30 33.07 -6.14
N ILE A 21 -16.46 32.38 -5.38
CA ILE A 21 -15.02 32.70 -5.33
C ILE A 21 -14.15 31.60 -5.94
N TRP A 22 -14.49 30.33 -5.74
CA TRP A 22 -13.58 29.23 -6.02
C TRP A 22 -13.68 28.67 -7.42
N GLU A 23 -12.56 28.18 -7.95
CA GLU A 23 -12.42 27.68 -9.32
C GLU A 23 -12.70 26.17 -9.42
N PRO A 24 -13.20 25.68 -10.58
CA PRO A 24 -13.46 24.25 -10.80
C PRO A 24 -12.28 23.33 -10.54
N ALA A 25 -11.05 23.80 -10.72
CA ALA A 25 -9.82 23.03 -10.50
C ALA A 25 -9.65 22.53 -9.04
N LEU A 26 -10.33 23.17 -8.09
CA LEU A 26 -10.28 22.80 -6.67
C LEU A 26 -11.21 21.64 -6.30
N THR A 27 -12.15 21.28 -7.17
CA THR A 27 -13.09 20.18 -6.91
C THR A 27 -12.45 18.80 -6.80
N ARG A 28 -11.16 18.68 -7.14
CA ARG A 28 -10.35 17.48 -6.90
C ARG A 28 -10.06 17.23 -5.42
N TYR A 29 -10.25 18.23 -4.55
CA TYR A 29 -10.05 18.12 -3.11
C TYR A 29 -11.38 17.89 -2.40
N PRO A 30 -11.40 17.09 -1.30
CA PRO A 30 -12.60 16.96 -0.47
C PRO A 30 -13.08 18.33 0.04
N LEU A 31 -14.38 18.59 -0.07
CA LEU A 31 -15.00 19.82 0.41
C LEU A 31 -15.47 19.66 1.86
N TRP A 32 -15.03 20.53 2.74
CA TRP A 32 -15.61 20.77 4.06
C TRP A 32 -16.32 22.11 4.03
N ILE A 33 -17.66 22.08 4.01
CA ILE A 33 -18.50 23.26 3.82
C ILE A 33 -19.16 23.70 5.13
N ALA A 34 -19.13 25.00 5.43
CA ALA A 34 -19.88 25.60 6.53
C ALA A 34 -21.13 26.28 5.99
N ASP A 35 -22.30 25.92 6.55
CA ASP A 35 -23.57 26.58 6.24
C ASP A 35 -24.54 26.36 7.42
N TYR A 36 -24.72 27.38 8.26
CA TYR A 36 -25.42 27.25 9.53
C TYR A 36 -26.93 27.39 9.39
N GLY A 37 -27.66 26.45 10.00
CA GLY A 37 -29.12 26.45 10.07
C GLY A 37 -29.83 25.50 9.08
N PRO A 38 -29.44 25.37 7.82
CA PRO A 38 -30.05 24.38 6.94
C PRO A 38 -29.65 22.96 7.32
N LYS A 39 -30.49 21.97 6.91
CA LYS A 39 -30.16 20.54 7.11
C LYS A 39 -29.08 20.03 6.18
N GLU A 40 -28.93 20.63 5.03
CA GLU A 40 -27.95 20.35 3.98
C GLU A 40 -27.43 21.70 3.46
N PRO A 41 -26.16 21.74 2.97
CA PRO A 41 -25.58 22.96 2.43
C PRO A 41 -26.42 23.56 1.30
N THR A 42 -26.64 24.87 1.33
CA THR A 42 -27.43 25.59 0.30
C THR A 42 -26.71 25.73 -1.02
N SER A 43 -25.38 25.67 -1.02
CA SER A 43 -24.54 25.64 -2.23
C SER A 43 -23.25 24.92 -1.98
N LEU A 44 -22.82 24.15 -2.99
CA LEU A 44 -21.51 23.50 -3.03
C LEU A 44 -20.57 24.14 -4.07
N GLY A 45 -21.00 25.23 -4.72
CA GLY A 45 -20.26 25.80 -5.83
C GLY A 45 -20.06 24.80 -6.97
N TYR A 46 -18.82 24.54 -7.33
CA TYR A 46 -18.48 23.56 -8.39
C TYR A 46 -18.36 22.12 -7.90
N TRP A 47 -18.38 21.85 -6.58
CA TRP A 47 -18.35 20.48 -6.06
C TRP A 47 -19.71 19.79 -6.23
N THR A 48 -19.70 18.52 -6.51
CA THR A 48 -20.91 17.68 -6.66
C THR A 48 -21.36 17.05 -5.34
N GLN A 49 -20.47 17.02 -4.34
CA GLN A 49 -20.72 16.45 -3.02
C GLN A 49 -19.82 17.13 -1.98
N TRP A 50 -20.24 17.08 -0.73
CA TRP A 50 -19.41 17.48 0.40
C TRP A 50 -18.80 16.26 1.12
N ALA A 51 -17.66 16.44 1.75
CA ALA A 51 -17.00 15.44 2.59
C ALA A 51 -17.13 15.78 4.08
N GLY A 52 -17.19 17.06 4.41
CA GLY A 52 -17.51 17.61 5.73
C GLY A 52 -18.58 18.68 5.63
N PHE A 53 -19.51 18.70 6.58
CA PHE A 53 -20.55 19.73 6.70
C PHE A 53 -20.61 20.27 8.12
N GLN A 54 -20.15 21.49 8.32
CA GLN A 54 -20.31 22.25 9.56
C GLN A 54 -21.66 22.94 9.55
N TYR A 55 -22.61 22.40 10.30
CA TYR A 55 -24.00 22.82 10.26
C TYR A 55 -24.41 23.74 11.42
N GLU A 56 -23.55 23.89 12.45
CA GLU A 56 -23.82 24.65 13.65
C GLU A 56 -22.50 25.19 14.22
N ASP A 57 -22.49 26.50 14.60
CA ASP A 57 -21.34 27.18 15.22
C ASP A 57 -21.54 27.49 16.70
N ASN A 58 -22.69 27.10 17.25
CA ASN A 58 -23.08 27.39 18.63
C ASN A 58 -23.66 26.14 19.33
N GLY A 59 -23.16 24.96 18.95
CA GLY A 59 -23.57 23.68 19.49
C GLY A 59 -23.20 23.50 20.96
N ARG A 60 -23.82 22.51 21.60
CA ARG A 60 -23.53 22.10 22.98
C ARG A 60 -23.23 20.62 23.05
N VAL A 61 -22.06 20.27 23.63
CA VAL A 61 -21.65 18.89 23.87
C VAL A 61 -21.49 18.68 25.37
N PRO A 62 -22.11 17.65 25.96
CA PRO A 62 -21.97 17.33 27.37
C PRO A 62 -20.49 17.16 27.76
N GLY A 63 -20.06 17.86 28.80
CA GLY A 63 -18.68 17.83 29.31
C GLY A 63 -17.76 18.89 28.69
N ILE A 64 -18.22 19.68 27.70
CA ILE A 64 -17.47 20.81 27.14
C ILE A 64 -18.11 22.11 27.56
N ALA A 65 -17.32 23.03 28.17
CA ALA A 65 -17.79 24.36 28.53
C ALA A 65 -17.71 25.29 27.30
N GLY A 66 -18.81 25.98 27.00
CA GLY A 66 -18.91 26.91 25.89
C GLY A 66 -19.63 26.34 24.65
N ALA A 67 -19.67 27.14 23.60
CA ALA A 67 -20.18 26.76 22.30
C ALA A 67 -19.08 25.97 21.53
N VAL A 68 -19.49 25.04 20.69
CA VAL A 68 -18.64 24.27 19.80
C VAL A 68 -19.25 24.19 18.43
N ASP A 69 -18.43 24.05 17.42
CA ASP A 69 -18.86 23.71 16.08
C ASP A 69 -19.36 22.26 16.04
N LEU A 70 -20.43 22.03 15.30
CA LEU A 70 -20.95 20.69 15.07
C LEU A 70 -20.85 20.35 13.58
N ASP A 71 -20.25 19.20 13.30
CA ASP A 71 -19.95 18.76 11.97
C ASP A 71 -20.51 17.35 11.70
N ARG A 72 -20.80 17.09 10.43
CA ARG A 72 -20.99 15.73 9.88
C ARG A 72 -19.89 15.48 8.87
N PHE A 73 -19.31 14.30 8.95
CA PHE A 73 -18.31 13.85 7.96
C PHE A 73 -18.82 12.63 7.23
N THR A 74 -18.54 12.57 5.92
CA THR A 74 -18.72 11.38 5.11
C THR A 74 -17.41 10.61 5.02
N GLU A 75 -17.45 9.40 4.46
CA GLU A 75 -16.24 8.61 4.17
C GLU A 75 -15.24 9.36 3.28
N GLY A 76 -15.70 10.31 2.47
CA GLY A 76 -14.83 11.17 1.64
C GLY A 76 -13.91 12.11 2.44
N MET A 77 -14.18 12.34 3.75
CA MET A 77 -13.28 13.07 4.65
C MET A 77 -12.35 12.13 5.41
N LEU A 78 -12.75 10.88 5.57
CA LEU A 78 -11.83 9.88 6.00
C LEU A 78 -10.83 9.77 4.85
N LEU A 79 -9.71 10.46 5.01
CA LEU A 79 -8.52 9.97 4.34
C LEU A 79 -8.56 8.48 4.65
N GLU A 80 -8.67 7.62 3.63
CA GLU A 80 -8.16 6.27 3.84
C GLU A 80 -6.85 6.55 4.57
N GLN A 81 -6.74 6.13 5.82
CA GLN A 81 -5.45 6.07 6.45
C GLN A 81 -4.72 5.12 5.53
N GLY A 82 -4.08 5.69 4.51
CA GLY A 82 -3.14 4.95 3.72
C GLY A 82 -2.23 4.40 4.78
N ALA A 83 -2.26 3.11 4.99
CA ALA A 83 -1.42 2.42 5.93
C ALA A 83 -0.08 3.12 5.79
N GLU A 84 0.45 3.63 6.92
CA GLU A 84 1.63 4.50 6.90
C GLU A 84 2.63 3.83 5.98
N MET A 85 2.89 4.45 4.80
CA MET A 85 3.61 3.74 3.74
C MET A 85 4.95 3.31 4.32
N PRO A 86 5.23 2.00 4.38
CA PRO A 86 6.44 1.52 5.04
C PRO A 86 7.72 1.96 4.32
N PHE A 87 7.57 2.50 3.11
CA PHE A 87 8.67 2.88 2.24
C PHE A 87 8.52 4.30 1.72
N LEU A 88 9.58 5.10 1.82
CA LEU A 88 9.62 6.50 1.38
C LEU A 88 9.51 6.69 -0.13
N ASP A 89 9.80 5.65 -0.91
CA ASP A 89 9.77 5.63 -2.37
C ASP A 89 8.51 4.96 -2.95
N VAL A 90 7.49 4.73 -2.10
CA VAL A 90 6.15 4.28 -2.50
C VAL A 90 5.14 5.31 -2.03
N ARG A 91 4.41 5.92 -2.96
CA ARG A 91 3.40 6.93 -2.66
C ARG A 91 2.02 6.28 -2.58
N PRO A 92 1.10 6.74 -1.71
CA PRO A 92 -0.24 6.18 -1.58
C PRO A 92 -1.02 6.08 -2.90
N GLN A 93 -0.79 7.01 -3.84
CA GLN A 93 -1.43 7.06 -5.15
C GLN A 93 -0.78 6.15 -6.22
N ASP A 94 0.37 5.55 -5.93
CA ASP A 94 1.01 4.64 -6.87
C ASP A 94 0.13 3.39 -7.03
N TRP A 95 -0.09 2.95 -8.26
CA TRP A 95 -0.99 1.83 -8.56
C TRP A 95 -0.65 0.52 -7.84
N TYR A 96 0.61 0.35 -7.43
CA TYR A 96 1.11 -0.82 -6.70
C TYR A 96 1.13 -0.62 -5.17
N ALA A 97 0.86 0.58 -4.66
CA ALA A 97 1.00 0.95 -3.25
C ALA A 97 0.23 0.00 -2.31
N LYS A 98 -1.04 -0.23 -2.60
CA LYS A 98 -1.90 -1.14 -1.81
C LYS A 98 -1.31 -2.56 -1.73
N GLY A 99 -0.86 -3.10 -2.85
CA GLY A 99 -0.24 -4.43 -2.89
C GLY A 99 1.05 -4.51 -2.10
N VAL A 100 1.91 -3.48 -2.21
CA VAL A 100 3.17 -3.40 -1.46
C VAL A 100 2.90 -3.34 0.04
N THR A 101 1.99 -2.47 0.48
CA THR A 101 1.63 -2.31 1.89
C THR A 101 1.06 -3.60 2.48
N GLU A 102 0.08 -4.21 1.82
CA GLU A 102 -0.54 -5.45 2.29
C GLU A 102 0.47 -6.60 2.41
N LEU A 103 1.32 -6.79 1.40
CA LEU A 103 2.34 -7.84 1.43
C LEU A 103 3.42 -7.57 2.49
N PHE A 104 3.76 -6.31 2.74
CA PHE A 104 4.69 -5.91 3.78
C PHE A 104 4.10 -6.17 5.18
N GLU A 105 2.86 -5.75 5.45
CA GLU A 105 2.16 -5.97 6.72
C GLU A 105 2.01 -7.46 7.04
N ARG A 106 1.80 -8.28 6.02
CA ARG A 106 1.76 -9.75 6.15
C ARG A 106 3.15 -10.38 6.31
N GLY A 107 4.22 -9.59 6.32
CA GLY A 107 5.59 -10.07 6.41
C GLY A 107 6.09 -10.85 5.19
N LEU A 108 5.34 -10.83 4.08
CA LEU A 108 5.68 -11.57 2.85
C LEU A 108 6.73 -10.86 2.02
N LEU A 109 6.74 -9.53 2.07
CA LEU A 109 7.61 -8.66 1.29
C LEU A 109 8.46 -7.79 2.21
N GLN A 110 9.67 -7.47 1.76
CA GLN A 110 10.56 -6.50 2.40
C GLN A 110 11.12 -5.54 1.35
N GLY A 111 11.52 -4.35 1.80
CA GLY A 111 12.23 -3.39 0.98
C GLY A 111 13.67 -3.81 0.67
N ILE A 112 14.30 -3.06 -0.22
CA ILE A 112 15.74 -3.16 -0.49
C ILE A 112 16.57 -2.56 0.65
N THR A 113 15.97 -1.62 1.41
CA THR A 113 16.41 -1.12 2.71
C THR A 113 15.19 -1.05 3.64
N PRO A 114 15.36 -0.78 4.95
CA PRO A 114 14.23 -0.65 5.87
C PRO A 114 13.20 0.42 5.45
N ASP A 115 13.62 1.46 4.74
CA ASP A 115 12.83 2.62 4.35
C ASP A 115 12.60 2.75 2.84
N ARG A 116 13.08 1.80 2.02
CA ARG A 116 12.93 1.84 0.55
C ARG A 116 12.55 0.50 -0.04
N PHE A 117 11.54 0.53 -0.89
CA PHE A 117 11.06 -0.63 -1.64
C PHE A 117 11.86 -0.89 -2.92
N GLY A 118 12.20 0.16 -3.66
CA GLY A 118 12.89 0.09 -4.95
C GLY A 118 11.97 -0.34 -6.11
N PRO A 119 10.82 0.36 -6.34
CA PRO A 119 9.79 -0.09 -7.29
C PRO A 119 10.30 -0.27 -8.72
N ASP A 120 11.27 0.51 -9.13
CA ASP A 120 11.85 0.47 -10.50
C ASP A 120 12.99 -0.55 -10.64
N ARG A 121 13.34 -1.24 -9.58
CA ARG A 121 14.40 -2.26 -9.64
C ARG A 121 13.85 -3.62 -10.04
N PRO A 122 14.57 -4.38 -10.88
CA PRO A 122 14.20 -5.77 -11.16
C PRO A 122 14.16 -6.60 -9.87
N ALA A 123 13.07 -7.33 -9.65
CA ALA A 123 12.98 -8.27 -8.54
C ALA A 123 14.06 -9.36 -8.68
N GLN A 124 14.82 -9.59 -7.62
CA GLN A 124 15.86 -10.63 -7.62
C GLN A 124 15.26 -12.03 -7.41
N ARG A 125 15.91 -13.06 -7.93
CA ARG A 125 15.49 -14.45 -7.76
C ARG A 125 15.42 -14.86 -6.28
N ALA A 126 16.38 -14.41 -5.47
CA ALA A 126 16.39 -14.64 -4.03
C ALA A 126 15.15 -14.03 -3.35
N ALA A 127 14.79 -12.80 -3.70
CA ALA A 127 13.61 -12.12 -3.15
C ALA A 127 12.31 -12.85 -3.53
N MET A 128 12.17 -13.25 -4.80
CA MET A 128 11.01 -13.98 -5.27
C MET A 128 10.80 -15.30 -4.52
N VAL A 129 11.86 -16.12 -4.40
CA VAL A 129 11.77 -17.40 -3.71
C VAL A 129 11.54 -17.22 -2.21
N THR A 130 12.11 -16.17 -1.60
CA THR A 130 11.86 -15.87 -0.18
C THR A 130 10.41 -15.45 0.07
N MET A 131 9.81 -14.70 -0.85
CA MET A 131 8.38 -14.36 -0.76
C MET A 131 7.49 -15.62 -0.83
N LEU A 132 7.76 -16.54 -1.74
CA LEU A 132 7.03 -17.82 -1.84
C LEU A 132 7.22 -18.70 -0.60
N TYR A 133 8.42 -18.71 -0.04
CA TYR A 133 8.75 -19.43 1.20
C TYR A 133 7.93 -18.91 2.39
N ARG A 134 7.85 -17.58 2.55
CA ARG A 134 7.03 -16.93 3.56
C ARG A 134 5.54 -17.17 3.34
N LEU A 135 5.09 -17.10 2.09
CA LEU A 135 3.69 -17.39 1.72
C LEU A 135 3.31 -18.85 2.06
N ALA A 136 4.27 -19.77 2.03
CA ALA A 136 4.10 -21.16 2.45
C ALA A 136 4.14 -21.35 3.99
N GLY A 137 4.33 -20.29 4.77
CA GLY A 137 4.43 -20.35 6.23
C GLY A 137 5.82 -20.74 6.74
N GLU A 138 6.86 -20.50 5.97
CA GLU A 138 8.27 -20.77 6.31
C GLU A 138 8.55 -22.22 6.73
N PRO A 139 8.13 -23.21 5.93
CA PRO A 139 8.30 -24.61 6.32
C PRO A 139 9.77 -24.97 6.47
N PRO A 140 10.12 -25.93 7.35
CA PRO A 140 11.50 -26.33 7.54
C PRO A 140 12.12 -26.83 6.24
N GLY A 141 13.22 -26.22 5.82
CA GLY A 141 14.04 -26.69 4.72
C GLY A 141 14.93 -27.85 5.17
N SER A 142 14.97 -28.93 4.44
CA SER A 142 15.79 -30.12 4.77
C SER A 142 17.07 -30.13 3.95
N GLY A 143 18.20 -30.33 4.62
CA GLY A 143 19.49 -30.60 4.01
C GLY A 143 20.27 -29.41 3.44
N PRO A 144 21.48 -29.65 2.92
CA PRO A 144 22.25 -28.66 2.17
C PRO A 144 21.62 -28.44 0.80
N THR A 145 21.84 -27.24 0.24
CA THR A 145 21.48 -26.94 -1.16
C THR A 145 22.54 -27.51 -2.10
N GLY A 146 22.11 -27.95 -3.29
CA GLY A 146 23.01 -28.31 -4.40
C GLY A 146 23.60 -27.12 -5.15
N PHE A 147 23.24 -25.89 -4.77
CA PHE A 147 23.72 -24.69 -5.42
C PHE A 147 24.96 -24.11 -4.72
N SER A 148 26.06 -24.02 -5.47
CA SER A 148 27.37 -23.57 -4.96
C SER A 148 27.39 -22.07 -4.59
N ASP A 149 26.46 -21.27 -5.13
CA ASP A 149 26.36 -19.84 -4.95
C ASP A 149 25.29 -19.42 -3.90
N VAL A 150 24.87 -20.37 -3.05
CA VAL A 150 23.90 -20.12 -1.97
C VAL A 150 24.57 -20.42 -0.61
N PRO A 151 25.17 -19.40 0.05
CA PRO A 151 25.72 -19.57 1.39
C PRO A 151 24.65 -20.01 2.40
N LEU A 152 25.07 -20.82 3.38
CA LEU A 152 24.15 -21.35 4.41
C LEU A 152 23.53 -20.26 5.28
N ASP A 153 24.27 -19.19 5.53
CA ASP A 153 23.92 -18.04 6.37
C ASP A 153 23.29 -16.89 5.57
N ALA A 154 23.16 -17.02 4.25
CA ALA A 154 22.48 -16.02 3.44
C ALA A 154 21.03 -15.85 3.88
N TRP A 155 20.53 -14.61 3.89
CA TRP A 155 19.14 -14.28 4.27
C TRP A 155 18.07 -15.06 3.48
N TYR A 156 18.40 -15.47 2.27
CA TYR A 156 17.57 -16.30 1.38
C TYR A 156 17.89 -17.81 1.46
N GLY A 157 18.92 -18.20 2.19
CA GLY A 157 19.44 -19.56 2.18
C GLY A 157 18.40 -20.61 2.57
N LYS A 158 17.59 -20.35 3.60
CA LYS A 158 16.49 -21.24 4.02
C LYS A 158 15.42 -21.37 2.93
N ALA A 159 15.03 -20.26 2.32
CA ALA A 159 14.04 -20.23 1.27
C ALA A 159 14.48 -20.98 0.01
N VAL A 160 15.73 -20.82 -0.39
CA VAL A 160 16.27 -21.50 -1.58
C VAL A 160 16.37 -23.02 -1.34
N ARG A 161 16.83 -23.46 -0.16
CA ARG A 161 16.88 -24.89 0.19
C ARG A 161 15.49 -25.53 0.18
N TRP A 162 14.51 -24.87 0.78
CA TRP A 162 13.13 -25.34 0.74
C TRP A 162 12.61 -25.42 -0.70
N ALA A 163 12.78 -24.36 -1.48
CA ALA A 163 12.28 -24.30 -2.87
C ALA A 163 12.97 -25.32 -3.80
N GLU A 164 14.24 -25.63 -3.55
CA GLU A 164 14.96 -26.71 -4.24
C GLU A 164 14.39 -28.08 -3.86
N GLY A 165 14.23 -28.35 -2.55
CA GLY A 165 13.76 -29.63 -2.03
C GLY A 165 12.38 -30.04 -2.52
N ILE A 166 11.49 -29.04 -2.79
CA ILE A 166 10.13 -29.27 -3.33
C ILE A 166 10.05 -29.01 -4.85
N GLY A 167 11.17 -28.74 -5.52
CA GLY A 167 11.25 -28.60 -6.97
C GLY A 167 10.76 -27.26 -7.55
N ILE A 168 10.46 -26.24 -6.73
CA ILE A 168 10.15 -24.88 -7.19
C ILE A 168 11.40 -24.25 -7.80
N ALA A 169 12.55 -24.31 -7.12
CA ALA A 169 13.83 -23.82 -7.63
C ALA A 169 14.65 -24.98 -8.22
N ARG A 170 15.03 -24.86 -9.49
CA ARG A 170 15.85 -25.85 -10.19
C ARG A 170 17.17 -25.28 -10.71
N GLY A 171 17.59 -24.12 -10.15
CA GLY A 171 18.76 -23.40 -10.64
C GLY A 171 18.47 -22.53 -11.89
N ALA A 172 19.47 -21.76 -12.27
CA ALA A 172 19.46 -20.94 -13.48
C ALA A 172 20.66 -21.24 -14.38
N ALA A 173 21.64 -21.97 -13.83
CA ALA A 173 22.75 -22.62 -14.51
C ALA A 173 23.09 -23.94 -13.78
N PRO A 174 23.88 -24.83 -14.34
CA PRO A 174 24.28 -26.07 -13.66
C PRO A 174 24.97 -25.82 -12.31
N GLY A 175 24.34 -26.24 -11.21
CA GLY A 175 24.83 -26.04 -9.84
C GLY A 175 24.77 -24.61 -9.31
N GLU A 176 24.07 -23.69 -10.00
CA GLU A 176 23.94 -22.30 -9.59
C GLU A 176 22.48 -21.84 -9.53
N PHE A 177 22.13 -21.15 -8.48
CA PHE A 177 20.81 -20.52 -8.30
C PHE A 177 20.75 -19.12 -8.90
N LEU A 178 21.84 -18.37 -8.90
CA LEU A 178 21.99 -16.96 -9.31
C LEU A 178 21.06 -16.04 -8.51
N PRO A 179 21.24 -15.92 -7.17
CA PRO A 179 20.30 -15.22 -6.27
C PRO A 179 20.09 -13.75 -6.60
N ALA A 180 21.12 -13.04 -7.02
CA ALA A 180 21.07 -11.61 -7.36
C ALA A 180 20.53 -11.34 -8.77
N ARG A 181 20.36 -12.36 -9.61
CA ARG A 181 19.85 -12.17 -10.97
C ARG A 181 18.38 -11.74 -10.97
N GLY A 182 18.03 -10.77 -11.82
CA GLY A 182 16.65 -10.34 -12.03
C GLY A 182 15.76 -11.50 -12.53
N VAL A 183 14.52 -11.54 -12.05
CA VAL A 183 13.53 -12.53 -12.47
C VAL A 183 12.96 -12.13 -13.84
N SER A 184 13.14 -12.98 -14.85
CA SER A 184 12.46 -12.80 -16.13
C SER A 184 10.96 -13.17 -16.01
N ARG A 185 10.12 -12.67 -16.93
CA ARG A 185 8.70 -13.06 -16.99
C ARG A 185 8.51 -14.59 -17.07
N GLN A 186 9.36 -15.28 -17.82
CA GLN A 186 9.35 -16.74 -17.92
C GLN A 186 9.66 -17.41 -16.58
N ALA A 187 10.70 -16.94 -15.88
CA ALA A 187 11.07 -17.46 -14.57
C ALA A 187 9.97 -17.20 -13.52
N LEU A 188 9.36 -16.01 -13.56
CA LEU A 188 8.21 -15.67 -12.69
C LEU A 188 7.05 -16.65 -12.92
N ALA A 189 6.63 -16.86 -14.16
CA ALA A 189 5.56 -17.80 -14.49
C ALA A 189 5.85 -19.22 -14.00
N VAL A 190 7.08 -19.69 -14.17
CA VAL A 190 7.49 -21.04 -13.71
C VAL A 190 7.50 -21.15 -12.18
N PHE A 191 7.96 -20.12 -11.45
CA PHE A 191 7.91 -20.10 -9.99
C PHE A 191 6.48 -20.14 -9.47
N LEU A 192 5.59 -19.31 -10.03
CA LEU A 192 4.18 -19.26 -9.62
C LEU A 192 3.45 -20.57 -9.94
N TYR A 193 3.62 -21.11 -11.14
CA TYR A 193 3.04 -22.40 -11.53
C TYR A 193 3.44 -23.53 -10.56
N ARG A 194 4.74 -23.71 -10.31
CA ARG A 194 5.24 -24.75 -9.40
C ARG A 194 4.80 -24.52 -7.95
N TYR A 195 4.67 -23.27 -7.54
CA TYR A 195 4.12 -22.94 -6.23
C TYR A 195 2.62 -23.30 -6.15
N GLY A 196 1.84 -23.03 -7.19
CA GLY A 196 0.44 -23.46 -7.30
C GLY A 196 0.30 -24.98 -7.13
N GLU A 197 1.06 -25.76 -7.89
CA GLU A 197 1.14 -27.21 -7.77
C GLU A 197 1.45 -27.66 -6.33
N TYR A 198 2.47 -27.06 -5.71
CA TYR A 198 2.83 -27.35 -4.32
C TYR A 198 1.72 -27.02 -3.33
N SER A 199 1.06 -25.90 -3.50
CA SER A 199 0.01 -25.43 -2.57
C SER A 199 -1.36 -26.10 -2.78
N GLY A 200 -1.50 -26.99 -3.79
CA GLY A 200 -2.76 -27.63 -4.15
C GLY A 200 -3.80 -26.68 -4.71
N ARG A 201 -3.40 -25.53 -5.21
CA ARG A 201 -4.28 -24.57 -5.90
C ARG A 201 -4.22 -24.84 -7.40
N ASP A 202 -5.39 -24.99 -8.02
CA ASP A 202 -5.48 -24.98 -9.49
C ASP A 202 -4.98 -23.62 -10.01
N VAL A 203 -3.98 -23.65 -10.91
CA VAL A 203 -3.29 -22.49 -11.46
C VAL A 203 -3.66 -22.36 -12.94
#